data_e0917e14352f04e2454ce82f8cfa3915
#
_entry.id   e0917e14352f04e2454ce82f8cfa3915
#
_cell.length_a   1.000
_cell.length_b   1.000
_cell.length_c   1.000
_cell.angle_alpha   90.00
_cell.angle_beta   90.00
_cell.angle_gamma   90.00
#
_symmetry.space_group_name_H-M   'P 1'
#
loop_
_entity.id
_entity.type
_entity.pdbx_description
1 polymer ?
#
loop_
_entity_poly.entity_id
_entity_poly.type
_entity_poly.pdbx_seq_one_letter_code
_entity_poly.pdbx_strand_id
1 'polypeptide(L)'
;MDLLNLTEADLYPTEKFGPSLTGTLLYKVRDQNYFQGAYMTTNERMFMNVDMNGEAYTRVFAYTDIVKASVENDSLIIEFPDGMGKIAMVDITSGDADEFAQFVNNQLS
;
A
#
# COMPACT_ATOMS: atom_id res chain seq x y z
N MET A 1 9.29 12.61 7.93
CA MET A 1 8.64 11.41 8.47
C MET A 1 9.00 10.19 7.62
N ASP A 2 9.38 9.11 8.26
CA ASP A 2 9.70 7.88 7.56
C ASP A 2 8.46 6.99 7.48
N LEU A 3 7.90 6.85 6.29
CA LEU A 3 6.70 6.04 6.06
C LEU A 3 7.03 4.57 5.80
N LEU A 4 8.30 4.25 5.53
CA LEU A 4 8.76 2.86 5.38
C LEU A 4 9.40 2.40 6.69
N ASN A 5 8.57 2.30 7.73
CA ASN A 5 9.04 2.07 9.09
C ASN A 5 8.82 0.66 9.62
N LEU A 6 8.43 -0.28 8.77
CA LEU A 6 8.25 -1.67 9.17
C LEU A 6 9.60 -2.35 9.34
N THR A 7 9.78 -3.03 10.47
CA THR A 7 11.03 -3.75 10.79
C THR A 7 10.75 -5.23 11.05
N GLU A 8 11.79 -6.04 11.06
CA GLU A 8 11.64 -7.48 11.37
C GLU A 8 10.94 -7.72 12.70
N ALA A 9 11.14 -6.83 13.68
CA ALA A 9 10.49 -6.96 14.98
C ALA A 9 8.96 -6.84 14.89
N ASP A 10 8.44 -6.24 13.85
CA ASP A 10 6.99 -6.07 13.63
C ASP A 10 6.36 -7.28 12.95
N LEU A 11 7.16 -8.23 12.49
CA LEU A 11 6.68 -9.36 11.70
C LEU A 11 6.38 -10.57 12.58
N TYR A 12 5.45 -11.40 12.13
CA TYR A 12 5.21 -12.72 12.71
C TYR A 12 6.40 -13.64 12.38
N PRO A 13 6.63 -14.71 13.15
CA PRO A 13 7.80 -15.58 12.93
C PRO A 13 7.93 -16.18 11.53
N THR A 14 6.80 -16.39 10.85
CA THR A 14 6.78 -16.95 9.49
C THR A 14 6.69 -15.90 8.41
N GLU A 15 6.63 -14.64 8.79
CA GLU A 15 6.42 -13.54 7.87
C GLU A 15 7.74 -13.06 7.26
N LYS A 16 7.73 -12.73 5.97
CA LYS A 16 8.90 -12.21 5.26
C LYS A 16 8.51 -10.98 4.46
N PHE A 17 9.44 -10.03 4.38
CA PHE A 17 9.24 -8.82 3.59
C PHE A 17 9.03 -9.11 2.11
N GLY A 18 8.12 -8.39 1.50
CA GLY A 18 7.98 -8.26 0.06
C GLY A 18 8.35 -6.85 -0.39
N PRO A 19 7.96 -6.47 -1.62
CA PRO A 19 8.26 -5.15 -2.15
C PRO A 19 7.53 -4.03 -1.41
N SER A 20 8.07 -2.82 -1.51
CA SER A 20 7.51 -1.61 -0.93
C SER A 20 7.47 -0.50 -1.98
N LEU A 21 6.53 0.44 -1.81
CA LEU A 21 6.41 1.62 -2.67
C LEU A 21 6.20 2.86 -1.82
N THR A 22 6.73 3.98 -2.29
CA THR A 22 6.37 5.30 -1.76
C THR A 22 5.87 6.18 -2.90
N GLY A 23 4.93 7.05 -2.60
CA GLY A 23 4.35 7.96 -3.58
C GLY A 23 3.24 8.78 -2.98
N THR A 24 2.35 9.26 -3.85
CA THR A 24 1.20 10.06 -3.43
C THR A 24 -0.07 9.23 -3.55
N LEU A 25 -0.76 9.06 -2.43
CA LEU A 25 -2.03 8.33 -2.38
C LEU A 25 -3.18 9.27 -2.70
N LEU A 26 -4.06 8.83 -3.58
CA LEU A 26 -5.24 9.59 -4.00
C LEU A 26 -6.49 8.97 -3.38
N TYR A 27 -7.01 9.61 -2.35
CA TYR A 27 -8.33 9.33 -1.80
C TYR A 27 -8.75 10.51 -0.96
N LYS A 28 -10.05 10.68 -0.80
CA LYS A 28 -10.57 11.89 -0.15
C LYS A 28 -10.82 11.65 1.33
N VAL A 29 -10.24 12.50 2.17
CA VAL A 29 -10.54 12.58 3.59
C VAL A 29 -10.83 14.04 3.92
N ARG A 30 -12.07 14.36 4.21
CA ARG A 30 -12.56 15.73 4.42
C ARG A 30 -12.25 16.59 3.18
N ASP A 31 -11.46 17.65 3.33
CA ASP A 31 -11.13 18.58 2.24
C ASP A 31 -9.85 18.20 1.50
N GLN A 32 -9.11 17.22 1.98
CA GLN A 32 -7.86 16.79 1.37
C GLN A 32 -8.10 15.51 0.57
N ASN A 33 -7.57 15.47 -0.66
CA ASN A 33 -7.76 14.34 -1.56
C ASN A 33 -6.46 13.70 -2.05
N TYR A 34 -5.32 14.08 -1.46
CA TYR A 34 -4.05 13.41 -1.72
C TYR A 34 -3.17 13.47 -0.47
N PHE A 35 -2.33 12.44 -0.29
CA PHE A 35 -1.47 12.30 0.86
C PHE A 35 -0.18 11.63 0.45
N GLN A 36 0.95 12.02 1.07
CA GLN A 36 2.16 11.24 0.93
C GLN A 36 1.96 9.91 1.66
N GLY A 37 2.37 8.83 1.04
CA GLY A 37 2.14 7.51 1.61
C GLY A 37 3.13 6.47 1.17
N ALA A 38 3.01 5.31 1.78
CA ALA A 38 3.82 4.15 1.48
C ALA A 38 2.99 2.88 1.62
N TYR A 39 3.29 1.91 0.76
CA TYR A 39 2.84 0.54 0.93
C TYR A 39 4.04 -0.33 1.25
N MET A 40 3.86 -1.21 2.23
CA MET A 40 4.86 -2.23 2.57
C MET A 40 4.16 -3.56 2.58
N THR A 41 4.79 -4.58 2.00
CA THR A 41 4.20 -5.91 1.96
C THR A 41 5.02 -6.92 2.72
N THR A 42 4.32 -7.96 3.14
CA THR A 42 4.92 -9.23 3.56
C THR A 42 4.20 -10.34 2.81
N ASN A 43 4.60 -11.57 3.03
CA ASN A 43 3.89 -12.71 2.47
C ASN A 43 2.53 -12.97 3.13
N GLU A 44 2.15 -12.23 4.16
CA GLU A 44 0.90 -12.45 4.89
C GLU A 44 -0.03 -11.25 4.89
N ARG A 45 0.49 -10.02 4.75
CA ARG A 45 -0.34 -8.81 4.86
C ARG A 45 0.31 -7.61 4.15
N MET A 46 -0.52 -6.60 3.90
CA MET A 46 -0.08 -5.34 3.30
C MET A 46 -0.31 -4.20 4.29
N PHE A 47 0.71 -3.36 4.46
CA PHE A 47 0.65 -2.18 5.32
C PHE A 47 0.56 -0.94 4.45
N MET A 48 -0.28 0.01 4.87
CA MET A 48 -0.35 1.32 4.23
C MET A 48 -0.10 2.38 5.30
N ASN A 49 0.96 3.16 5.12
CA ASN A 49 1.24 4.31 5.95
C ASN A 49 0.91 5.58 5.20
N VAL A 50 0.30 6.53 5.89
CA VAL A 50 -0.13 7.80 5.31
C VAL A 50 0.34 8.92 6.22
N ASP A 51 0.91 9.96 5.62
CA ASP A 51 1.25 11.19 6.33
C ASP A 51 0.00 12.08 6.35
N MET A 52 -0.64 12.18 7.50
CA MET A 52 -1.79 13.04 7.70
C MET A 52 -1.38 14.25 8.54
N ASN A 53 -0.89 15.28 7.85
CA ASN A 53 -0.49 16.55 8.47
C ASN A 53 0.57 16.37 9.55
N GLY A 54 1.59 15.55 9.26
CA GLY A 54 2.70 15.30 10.16
C GLY A 54 2.52 14.13 11.09
N GLU A 55 1.35 13.48 11.07
CA GLU A 55 1.10 12.26 11.85
C GLU A 55 0.99 11.06 10.93
N ALA A 56 1.66 9.97 11.29
CA ALA A 56 1.61 8.75 10.52
C ALA A 56 0.35 7.95 10.88
N TYR A 57 -0.44 7.63 9.87
CA TYR A 57 -1.60 6.76 9.99
C TYR A 57 -1.27 5.44 9.34
N THR A 58 -1.48 4.33 10.06
CA THR A 58 -1.19 2.99 9.53
C THR A 58 -2.47 2.19 9.43
N ARG A 59 -2.68 1.57 8.25
CA ARG A 59 -3.71 0.56 8.05
C ARG A 59 -3.05 -0.74 7.64
N VAL A 60 -3.60 -1.84 8.12
CA VAL A 60 -3.10 -3.18 7.82
C VAL A 60 -4.21 -3.95 7.12
N PHE A 61 -3.88 -4.54 5.98
CA PHE A 61 -4.83 -5.32 5.19
C PHE A 61 -4.37 -6.77 5.11
N ALA A 62 -5.27 -7.71 5.42
CA ALA A 62 -5.08 -9.09 5.01
C ALA A 62 -5.29 -9.15 3.49
N TYR A 63 -4.65 -10.09 2.80
CA TYR A 63 -4.84 -10.18 1.35
C TYR A 63 -6.28 -10.53 0.96
N THR A 64 -7.03 -11.16 1.85
CA THR A 64 -8.47 -11.39 1.65
C THR A 64 -9.29 -10.10 1.61
N ASP A 65 -8.72 -8.98 2.07
CA ASP A 65 -9.37 -7.66 2.04
C ASP A 65 -9.04 -6.88 0.76
N ILE A 66 -8.36 -7.50 -0.19
CA ILE A 66 -7.95 -6.86 -1.45
C ILE A 66 -8.51 -7.67 -2.62
N VAL A 67 -9.12 -6.98 -3.57
CA VAL A 67 -9.63 -7.62 -4.79
C VAL A 67 -8.52 -7.83 -5.81
N LYS A 68 -7.76 -6.78 -6.10
CA LYS A 68 -6.62 -6.88 -7.01
C LYS A 68 -5.75 -5.63 -6.95
N ALA A 69 -4.53 -5.78 -7.44
CA ALA A 69 -3.62 -4.67 -7.73
C ALA A 69 -3.39 -4.58 -9.23
N SER A 70 -3.28 -3.36 -9.75
CA SER A 70 -3.01 -3.14 -11.17
C SER A 70 -2.16 -1.89 -11.34
N VAL A 71 -1.58 -1.73 -12.53
CA VAL A 71 -0.77 -0.56 -12.86
C VAL A 71 -1.39 0.11 -14.09
N GLU A 72 -1.63 1.41 -13.99
CA GLU A 72 -2.14 2.22 -15.09
C GLU A 72 -1.34 3.52 -15.13
N ASN A 73 -0.71 3.83 -16.29
CA ASN A 73 0.07 5.06 -16.47
C ASN A 73 1.08 5.29 -15.35
N ASP A 74 1.84 4.25 -15.02
CA ASP A 74 2.86 4.28 -13.96
C ASP A 74 2.31 4.50 -12.56
N SER A 75 1.01 4.34 -12.38
CA SER A 75 0.34 4.45 -11.07
C SER A 75 -0.11 3.08 -10.59
N LEU A 76 -0.02 2.85 -9.29
CA LEU A 76 -0.53 1.63 -8.67
C LEU A 76 -1.98 1.83 -8.26
N ILE A 77 -2.84 0.88 -8.63
CA ILE A 77 -4.25 0.88 -8.23
C ILE A 77 -4.50 -0.35 -7.36
N ILE A 78 -4.98 -0.13 -6.14
CA ILE A 78 -5.45 -1.22 -5.26
C ILE A 78 -6.97 -1.15 -5.19
N GLU A 79 -7.63 -2.25 -5.54
CA GLU A 79 -9.09 -2.35 -5.50
C GLU A 79 -9.53 -3.13 -4.28
N PHE A 80 -10.46 -2.57 -3.52
CA PHE A 80 -11.02 -3.16 -2.30
C PHE A 80 -12.44 -3.69 -2.55
N PRO A 81 -12.89 -4.70 -1.78
CA PRO A 81 -14.19 -5.31 -2.01
C PRO A 81 -15.36 -4.47 -1.47
N ASP A 82 -16.56 -4.88 -1.84
CA ASP A 82 -17.83 -4.41 -1.23
C ASP A 82 -18.06 -2.91 -1.31
N GLY A 83 -17.67 -2.30 -2.45
CA GLY A 83 -17.94 -0.89 -2.67
C GLY A 83 -17.00 0.06 -1.95
N MET A 84 -15.95 -0.44 -1.32
CA MET A 84 -14.93 0.42 -0.71
C MET A 84 -14.11 1.18 -1.75
N GLY A 85 -14.20 0.76 -3.02
CA GLY A 85 -13.58 1.48 -4.12
C GLY A 85 -12.10 1.16 -4.32
N LYS A 86 -11.40 2.12 -4.89
CA LYS A 86 -10.01 1.98 -5.28
C LYS A 86 -9.17 3.09 -4.69
N ILE A 87 -7.92 2.77 -4.37
CA ILE A 87 -6.94 3.78 -3.98
C ILE A 87 -5.82 3.74 -5.02
N ALA A 88 -5.50 4.89 -5.60
CA ALA A 88 -4.39 5.02 -6.53
C ALA A 88 -3.18 5.61 -5.82
N MET A 89 -1.99 5.09 -6.14
CA MET A 89 -0.74 5.73 -5.75
C MET A 89 -0.08 6.25 -7.02
N VAL A 90 0.10 7.56 -7.09
CA VAL A 90 0.73 8.25 -8.22
C VAL A 90 2.07 8.84 -7.78
N ASP A 91 2.83 9.40 -8.72
CA ASP A 91 4.12 10.05 -8.44
C ASP A 91 5.00 9.16 -7.55
N ILE A 92 5.17 7.92 -7.97
CA ILE A 92 5.91 6.93 -7.19
C ILE A 92 7.37 7.36 -7.12
N THR A 93 7.89 7.49 -5.91
CA THR A 93 9.25 7.98 -5.64
C THR A 93 10.25 6.88 -5.32
N SER A 94 9.78 5.72 -4.88
CA SER A 94 10.65 4.56 -4.69
C SER A 94 9.87 3.28 -4.89
N GLY A 95 10.56 2.23 -5.35
CA GLY A 95 9.98 0.94 -5.63
C GLY A 95 9.51 0.81 -7.08
N ASP A 96 9.06 -0.39 -7.45
CA ASP A 96 8.60 -0.73 -8.79
C ASP A 96 7.13 -1.13 -8.72
N ALA A 97 6.26 -0.34 -9.35
CA ALA A 97 4.82 -0.57 -9.28
C ALA A 97 4.39 -1.89 -9.91
N ASP A 98 5.02 -2.30 -11.02
CA ASP A 98 4.69 -3.57 -11.68
C ASP A 98 5.06 -4.76 -10.80
N GLU A 99 6.24 -4.72 -10.20
CA GLU A 99 6.70 -5.78 -9.28
C GLU A 99 5.76 -5.85 -8.07
N PHE A 100 5.38 -4.70 -7.53
CA PHE A 100 4.49 -4.62 -6.37
C PHE A 100 3.12 -5.22 -6.70
N ALA A 101 2.52 -4.81 -7.82
CA ALA A 101 1.22 -5.33 -8.23
C ALA A 101 1.26 -6.84 -8.44
N GLN A 102 2.31 -7.34 -9.10
CA GLN A 102 2.47 -8.77 -9.33
C GLN A 102 2.59 -9.53 -8.01
N PHE A 103 3.37 -9.00 -7.08
CA PHE A 103 3.52 -9.63 -5.76
C PHE A 103 2.17 -9.72 -5.03
N VAL A 104 1.44 -8.60 -4.96
CA VAL A 104 0.14 -8.57 -4.28
C VAL A 104 -0.82 -9.58 -4.93
N ASN A 105 -0.94 -9.55 -6.26
CA ASN A 105 -1.86 -10.46 -6.96
C ASN A 105 -1.49 -11.93 -6.73
N ASN A 106 -0.20 -12.25 -6.60
CA ASN A 106 0.23 -13.61 -6.30
C ASN A 106 -0.20 -14.06 -4.90
N GLN A 107 -0.37 -13.13 -3.97
CA GLN A 107 -0.84 -13.46 -2.62
C GLN A 107 -2.36 -13.68 -2.58
N LEU A 108 -3.07 -13.20 -3.59
CA LEU A 108 -4.54 -13.30 -3.63
C LEU A 108 -5.05 -14.65 -4.14
N SER A 109 -4.20 -15.43 -4.74
CA SER A 109 -4.59 -16.72 -5.34
C SER A 109 -4.29 -17.93 -4.49
#